data_4ccfede50f349d1dcca8d710b0270f71
#
_entry.id   4ccfede50f349d1dcca8d710b0270f71
#
_cell.length_a   1.000
_cell.length_b   1.000
_cell.length_c   1.000
_cell.angle_alpha   90.00
_cell.angle_beta   90.00
_cell.angle_gamma   90.00
#
_symmetry.space_group_name_H-M   'P 1'
#
loop_
_entity.id
_entity.type
_entity.pdbx_description
1 polymer ?
#
loop_
_entity_poly.entity_id
_entity_poly.type
_entity_poly.pdbx_seq_one_letter_code
_entity_poly.pdbx_strand_id
1 'polypeptide(L)'
;VGIITFVVVWLIMNPLIKRQSDGMENRNRSLRTLFKIPLICSAALLSFAHGANDVANAIGPLAAILHSVEMGTITAKALIPNWVMIIGAFGISLGLFLYGPKLIRMVGNQITKMNPMRAYCVALSAAITVIIASWLGLPVSSTHIAVGAVFGVGFYREYFIRNSKIRKKIVSKTTASNTTQKEQPTTSDMK
;
A
#
# COMPACT_ATOMS: atom_id res chain seq x y z
N VAL A 1 -20.99 -1.97 -9.56
CA VAL A 1 -20.36 -0.70 -9.13
C VAL A 1 -18.84 -0.81 -9.22
N GLY A 2 -18.17 -1.80 -8.62
CA GLY A 2 -16.71 -1.92 -8.59
C GLY A 2 -16.03 -1.95 -9.96
N ILE A 3 -16.57 -2.71 -10.92
CA ILE A 3 -16.02 -2.80 -12.28
C ILE A 3 -16.14 -1.46 -13.01
N ILE A 4 -17.28 -0.79 -12.87
CA ILE A 4 -17.52 0.53 -13.50
C ILE A 4 -16.54 1.56 -12.91
N THR A 5 -16.36 1.58 -11.60
CA THR A 5 -15.39 2.47 -10.92
C THR A 5 -13.96 2.18 -11.38
N PHE A 6 -13.59 0.90 -11.50
CA PHE A 6 -12.27 0.50 -12.00
C PHE A 6 -12.04 1.00 -13.43
N VAL A 7 -13.01 0.79 -14.33
CA VAL A 7 -12.93 1.24 -15.73
C VAL A 7 -12.84 2.77 -15.82
N VAL A 8 -13.63 3.51 -15.03
CA VAL A 8 -13.60 4.98 -15.00
C VAL A 8 -12.23 5.48 -14.52
N VAL A 9 -11.71 4.93 -13.42
CA VAL A 9 -10.39 5.29 -12.91
C VAL A 9 -9.30 4.95 -13.93
N TRP A 10 -9.37 3.79 -14.56
CA TRP A 10 -8.40 3.38 -15.59
C TRP A 10 -8.44 4.30 -16.82
N LEU A 11 -9.63 4.68 -17.29
CA LEU A 11 -9.80 5.60 -18.42
C LEU A 11 -9.25 7.01 -18.12
N ILE A 12 -9.40 7.48 -16.90
CA ILE A 12 -8.89 8.80 -16.46
C ILE A 12 -7.38 8.75 -16.25
N MET A 13 -6.87 7.69 -15.60
CA MET A 13 -5.45 7.57 -15.24
C MET A 13 -4.56 7.29 -16.44
N ASN A 14 -5.02 6.48 -17.40
CA ASN A 14 -4.23 6.07 -18.55
C ASN A 14 -3.74 7.25 -19.42
N PRO A 15 -4.60 8.21 -19.84
CA PRO A 15 -4.13 9.37 -20.59
C PRO A 15 -3.27 10.32 -19.77
N LEU A 16 -3.53 10.46 -18.46
CA LEU A 16 -2.71 11.30 -17.57
C LEU A 16 -1.30 10.74 -17.44
N ILE A 17 -1.16 9.42 -17.26
CA ILE A 17 0.13 8.75 -17.17
C ILE A 17 0.88 8.83 -18.50
N LYS A 18 0.20 8.61 -19.64
CA LYS A 18 0.82 8.73 -20.97
C LYS A 18 1.33 10.15 -21.22
N ARG A 19 0.53 11.17 -20.94
CA ARG A 19 0.96 12.59 -21.09
C ARG A 19 2.16 12.96 -20.24
N GLN A 20 2.28 12.37 -19.04
CA GLN A 20 3.43 12.60 -18.17
C GLN A 20 4.65 11.76 -18.54
N SER A 21 4.45 10.65 -19.23
CA SER A 21 5.52 9.75 -19.69
C SER A 21 6.21 10.23 -20.97
N ASP A 22 5.49 10.98 -21.82
CA ASP A 22 6.02 11.45 -23.09
C ASP A 22 7.16 12.47 -22.85
N GLY A 23 8.36 12.13 -23.35
CA GLY A 23 9.56 12.97 -23.24
C GLY A 23 10.36 12.81 -21.96
N MET A 24 10.03 11.90 -21.07
CA MET A 24 10.82 11.65 -19.85
C MET A 24 11.96 10.66 -20.10
N GLU A 25 13.19 11.10 -19.84
CA GLU A 25 14.36 10.22 -19.75
C GLU A 25 14.14 9.14 -18.67
N ASN A 26 14.58 7.91 -18.91
CA ASN A 26 14.44 6.77 -17.98
C ASN A 26 15.33 6.92 -16.73
N ARG A 27 15.09 7.97 -15.96
CA ARG A 27 15.79 8.33 -14.71
C ARG A 27 14.87 8.11 -13.51
N ASN A 28 15.46 7.74 -12.38
CA ASN A 28 14.77 7.62 -11.09
C ASN A 28 13.97 8.89 -10.68
N ARG A 29 14.33 10.05 -11.21
CA ARG A 29 13.65 11.32 -10.97
C ARG A 29 12.32 11.39 -11.72
N SER A 30 12.26 10.90 -12.95
CA SER A 30 11.06 10.82 -13.78
C SER A 30 10.05 9.84 -13.20
N LEU A 31 10.52 8.67 -12.73
CA LEU A 31 9.67 7.70 -12.03
C LEU A 31 9.03 8.27 -10.76
N ARG A 32 9.77 9.07 -9.98
CA ARG A 32 9.21 9.72 -8.79
C ARG A 32 8.09 10.70 -9.12
N THR A 33 8.20 11.41 -10.24
CA THR A 33 7.18 12.35 -10.70
C THR A 33 5.94 11.61 -11.22
N LEU A 34 6.14 10.53 -11.97
CA LEU A 34 5.07 9.71 -12.52
C LEU A 34 4.22 9.05 -11.40
N PHE A 35 4.86 8.61 -10.32
CA PHE A 35 4.17 7.96 -9.19
C PHE A 35 3.45 8.92 -8.22
N LYS A 36 3.52 10.24 -8.42
CA LYS A 36 2.81 11.19 -7.56
C LYS A 36 1.29 11.04 -7.63
N ILE A 37 0.73 10.96 -8.84
CA ILE A 37 -0.73 10.85 -9.01
C ILE A 37 -1.26 9.49 -8.51
N PRO A 38 -0.70 8.32 -8.91
CA PRO A 38 -1.08 7.04 -8.34
C PRO A 38 -0.98 6.99 -6.81
N LEU A 39 0.05 7.62 -6.23
CA LEU A 39 0.22 7.71 -4.79
C LEU A 39 -0.90 8.50 -4.11
N ILE A 40 -1.29 9.64 -4.67
CA ILE A 40 -2.41 10.44 -4.15
C ILE A 40 -3.71 9.63 -4.19
N CYS A 41 -3.98 8.94 -5.32
CA CYS A 41 -5.16 8.10 -5.45
C CYS A 41 -5.17 6.93 -4.45
N SER A 42 -4.03 6.25 -4.26
CA SER A 42 -3.94 5.16 -3.28
C SER A 42 -4.05 5.65 -1.85
N ALA A 43 -3.49 6.82 -1.53
CA ALA A 43 -3.62 7.43 -0.22
C ALA A 43 -5.07 7.86 0.07
N ALA A 44 -5.78 8.41 -0.91
CA ALA A 44 -7.20 8.74 -0.79
C ALA A 44 -8.05 7.48 -0.56
N LEU A 45 -7.78 6.40 -1.32
CA LEU A 45 -8.46 5.12 -1.15
C LEU A 45 -8.20 4.53 0.24
N LEU A 46 -6.94 4.57 0.71
CA LEU A 46 -6.59 4.12 2.06
C LEU A 46 -7.29 4.95 3.13
N SER A 47 -7.33 6.28 2.98
CA SER A 47 -8.00 7.17 3.92
C SER A 47 -9.49 6.87 4.01
N PHE A 48 -10.15 6.61 2.87
CA PHE A 48 -11.55 6.21 2.84
C PHE A 48 -11.77 4.86 3.53
N ALA A 49 -10.98 3.84 3.19
CA ALA A 49 -11.08 2.52 3.77
C ALA A 49 -10.82 2.54 5.29
N HIS A 50 -9.80 3.27 5.72
CA HIS A 50 -9.45 3.46 7.12
C HIS A 50 -10.57 4.16 7.89
N GLY A 51 -11.06 5.29 7.39
CA GLY A 51 -12.14 6.03 8.04
C GLY A 51 -13.42 5.20 8.19
N ALA A 52 -13.82 4.48 7.15
CA ALA A 52 -15.01 3.62 7.19
C ALA A 52 -14.86 2.49 8.22
N ASN A 53 -13.70 1.82 8.26
CA ASN A 53 -13.43 0.75 9.21
C ASN A 53 -13.37 1.24 10.65
N ASP A 54 -12.64 2.33 10.90
CA ASP A 54 -12.41 2.81 12.27
C ASP A 54 -13.66 3.47 12.86
N VAL A 55 -14.46 4.18 12.06
CA VAL A 55 -15.77 4.66 12.49
C VAL A 55 -16.66 3.49 12.88
N ALA A 56 -16.75 2.45 12.05
CA ALA A 56 -17.57 1.27 12.34
C ALA A 56 -17.12 0.58 13.64
N ASN A 57 -15.82 0.41 13.86
CA ASN A 57 -15.27 -0.19 15.07
C ASN A 57 -15.54 0.65 16.33
N ALA A 58 -15.52 1.97 16.21
CA ALA A 58 -15.77 2.89 17.33
C ALA A 58 -17.26 2.95 17.71
N ILE A 59 -18.16 2.99 16.74
CA ILE A 59 -19.59 3.18 16.99
C ILE A 59 -20.36 1.88 17.16
N GLY A 60 -19.81 0.74 16.73
CA GLY A 60 -20.47 -0.57 16.85
C GLY A 60 -20.93 -0.90 18.27
N PRO A 61 -20.04 -0.84 19.27
CA PRO A 61 -20.43 -1.07 20.67
C PRO A 61 -21.47 -0.08 21.19
N LEU A 62 -21.38 1.20 20.81
CA LEU A 62 -22.35 2.21 21.20
C LEU A 62 -23.73 1.94 20.59
N ALA A 63 -23.79 1.58 19.33
CA ALA A 63 -25.04 1.22 18.66
C ALA A 63 -25.68 -0.02 19.29
N ALA A 64 -24.88 -1.03 19.67
CA ALA A 64 -25.37 -2.22 20.36
C ALA A 64 -25.98 -1.89 21.72
N ILE A 65 -25.34 -1.01 22.50
CA ILE A 65 -25.88 -0.54 23.80
C ILE A 65 -27.20 0.20 23.59
N LEU A 66 -27.27 1.16 22.67
CA LEU A 66 -28.48 1.90 22.40
C LEU A 66 -29.63 0.99 22.01
N HIS A 67 -29.35 0.06 21.09
CA HIS A 67 -30.36 -0.91 20.65
C HIS A 67 -30.87 -1.81 21.79
N SER A 68 -29.96 -2.25 22.67
CA SER A 68 -30.33 -3.07 23.84
C SER A 68 -31.18 -2.28 24.85
N VAL A 69 -30.92 -1.00 25.02
CA VAL A 69 -31.70 -0.13 25.90
C VAL A 69 -33.08 0.15 25.34
N GLU A 70 -33.20 0.40 24.04
CA GLU A 70 -34.48 0.71 23.37
C GLU A 70 -35.40 -0.52 23.23
N MET A 71 -34.83 -1.66 22.87
CA MET A 71 -35.62 -2.87 22.57
C MET A 71 -35.70 -3.86 23.74
N GLY A 72 -34.90 -3.68 24.80
CA GLY A 72 -34.83 -4.62 25.92
C GLY A 72 -34.30 -6.00 25.57
N THR A 73 -33.80 -6.21 24.37
CA THR A 73 -33.29 -7.49 23.86
C THR A 73 -31.93 -7.34 23.22
N ILE A 74 -31.07 -8.34 23.36
CA ILE A 74 -29.75 -8.38 22.70
C ILE A 74 -29.94 -9.06 21.35
N THR A 75 -29.72 -8.29 20.27
CA THR A 75 -29.77 -8.82 18.91
C THR A 75 -28.39 -8.87 18.27
N ALA A 76 -28.15 -9.87 17.43
CA ALA A 76 -26.89 -10.05 16.73
C ALA A 76 -26.63 -8.96 15.67
N LYS A 77 -27.65 -8.20 15.26
CA LYS A 77 -27.56 -7.10 14.29
C LYS A 77 -28.37 -5.92 14.82
N ALA A 78 -27.64 -4.86 15.19
CA ALA A 78 -28.24 -3.58 15.57
C ALA A 78 -28.24 -2.63 14.36
N LEU A 79 -29.36 -1.95 14.13
CA LEU A 79 -29.41 -0.83 13.18
C LEU A 79 -28.66 0.36 13.79
N ILE A 80 -27.72 0.92 13.07
CA ILE A 80 -26.92 2.05 13.54
C ILE A 80 -27.64 3.34 13.13
N PRO A 81 -28.11 4.17 14.08
CA PRO A 81 -28.69 5.45 13.74
C PRO A 81 -27.69 6.41 13.09
N ASN A 82 -28.12 7.16 12.09
CA ASN A 82 -27.22 8.07 11.35
C ASN A 82 -26.52 9.11 12.24
N TRP A 83 -27.20 9.59 13.29
CA TRP A 83 -26.58 10.56 14.22
C TRP A 83 -25.40 9.96 14.99
N VAL A 84 -25.42 8.65 15.34
CA VAL A 84 -24.29 7.95 15.97
C VAL A 84 -23.10 7.89 15.01
N MET A 85 -23.36 7.61 13.73
CA MET A 85 -22.29 7.62 12.70
C MET A 85 -21.65 9.01 12.57
N ILE A 86 -22.46 10.07 12.58
CA ILE A 86 -21.96 11.45 12.47
C ILE A 86 -21.07 11.80 13.67
N ILE A 87 -21.48 11.44 14.89
CA ILE A 87 -20.67 11.68 16.11
C ILE A 87 -19.33 10.94 16.02
N GLY A 88 -19.34 9.66 15.62
CA GLY A 88 -18.10 8.88 15.45
C GLY A 88 -17.17 9.46 14.38
N ALA A 89 -17.71 9.82 13.23
CA ALA A 89 -16.95 10.43 12.14
C ALA A 89 -16.35 11.79 12.55
N PHE A 90 -17.12 12.62 13.24
CA PHE A 90 -16.66 13.92 13.75
C PHE A 90 -15.55 13.74 14.79
N GLY A 91 -15.69 12.81 15.73
CA GLY A 91 -14.67 12.51 16.74
C GLY A 91 -13.34 12.07 16.14
N ILE A 92 -13.37 11.15 15.15
CA ILE A 92 -12.17 10.70 14.45
C ILE A 92 -11.53 11.85 13.65
N SER A 93 -12.33 12.64 12.95
CA SER A 93 -11.86 13.79 12.18
C SER A 93 -11.19 14.84 13.06
N LEU A 94 -11.77 15.13 14.23
CA LEU A 94 -11.21 16.05 15.20
C LEU A 94 -9.89 15.53 15.78
N GLY A 95 -9.83 14.26 16.16
CA GLY A 95 -8.60 13.62 16.64
C GLY A 95 -7.47 13.67 15.61
N LEU A 96 -7.81 13.40 14.35
CA LEU A 96 -6.85 13.46 13.25
C LEU A 96 -6.38 14.89 12.96
N PHE A 97 -7.27 15.87 13.05
CA PHE A 97 -6.91 17.28 12.90
C PHE A 97 -5.92 17.75 13.97
N LEU A 98 -6.15 17.37 15.23
CA LEU A 98 -5.32 17.78 16.37
C LEU A 98 -3.95 17.08 16.40
N TYR A 99 -3.91 15.79 16.15
CA TYR A 99 -2.71 14.96 16.34
C TYR A 99 -2.08 14.42 15.05
N GLY A 100 -2.80 14.42 13.93
CA GLY A 100 -2.36 13.84 12.67
C GLY A 100 -1.03 14.38 12.16
N PRO A 101 -0.81 15.71 12.10
CA PRO A 101 0.47 16.26 11.62
C PRO A 101 1.68 15.83 12.44
N LYS A 102 1.51 15.69 13.77
CA LYS A 102 2.56 15.23 14.68
C LYS A 102 2.88 13.75 14.45
N LEU A 103 1.85 12.93 14.29
CA LEU A 103 1.98 11.51 14.02
C LEU A 103 2.66 11.24 12.68
N ILE A 104 2.23 11.94 11.62
CA ILE A 104 2.81 11.80 10.27
C ILE A 104 4.30 12.14 10.27
N ARG A 105 4.72 13.22 10.95
CA ARG A 105 6.12 13.60 11.06
C ARG A 105 6.94 12.55 11.82
N MET A 106 6.40 12.02 12.91
CA MET A 106 7.06 10.98 13.71
C MET A 106 7.27 9.70 12.89
N VAL A 107 6.22 9.17 12.27
CA VAL A 107 6.27 7.94 11.47
C VAL A 107 7.15 8.11 10.22
N GLY A 108 6.99 9.21 9.51
CA GLY A 108 7.72 9.48 8.27
C GLY A 108 9.23 9.64 8.45
N ASN A 109 9.68 10.15 9.60
CA ASN A 109 11.10 10.37 9.87
C ASN A 109 11.79 9.16 10.52
N GLN A 110 11.06 8.36 11.32
CA GLN A 110 11.67 7.33 12.17
C GLN A 110 11.59 5.92 11.58
N ILE A 111 10.53 5.59 10.81
CA ILE A 111 10.33 4.21 10.40
C ILE A 111 11.03 3.88 9.08
N THR A 112 10.91 4.70 8.04
CA THR A 112 11.60 4.43 6.77
C THR A 112 11.61 5.63 5.84
N LYS A 113 12.75 5.84 5.14
CA LYS A 113 12.82 6.77 4.00
C LYS A 113 12.08 6.17 2.82
N MET A 114 10.80 6.48 2.68
CA MET A 114 9.95 5.95 1.61
C MET A 114 10.14 6.73 0.30
N ASN A 115 10.41 5.99 -0.78
CA ASN A 115 10.25 6.52 -2.13
C ASN A 115 8.76 6.51 -2.52
N PRO A 116 8.27 7.43 -3.39
CA PRO A 116 6.87 7.47 -3.81
C PRO A 116 6.32 6.14 -4.34
N MET A 117 7.13 5.35 -5.05
CA MET A 117 6.76 4.02 -5.53
C MET A 117 6.45 3.04 -4.38
N ARG A 118 7.28 3.04 -3.32
CA ARG A 118 7.06 2.17 -2.16
C ARG A 118 5.87 2.63 -1.34
N ALA A 119 5.73 3.93 -1.14
CA ALA A 119 4.59 4.51 -0.47
C ALA A 119 3.29 4.15 -1.19
N TYR A 120 3.29 4.18 -2.53
CA TYR A 120 2.17 3.70 -3.34
C TYR A 120 1.84 2.23 -3.08
N CYS A 121 2.83 1.34 -3.11
CA CYS A 121 2.61 -0.09 -2.85
C CYS A 121 2.07 -0.35 -1.44
N VAL A 122 2.61 0.35 -0.43
CA VAL A 122 2.15 0.25 0.96
C VAL A 122 0.71 0.73 1.08
N ALA A 123 0.40 1.94 0.58
CA ALA A 123 -0.94 2.51 0.67
C ALA A 123 -1.98 1.65 -0.06
N LEU A 124 -1.65 1.19 -1.26
CA LEU A 124 -2.56 0.36 -2.06
C LEU A 124 -2.80 -1.01 -1.41
N SER A 125 -1.76 -1.70 -0.96
CA SER A 125 -1.90 -3.00 -0.31
C SER A 125 -2.68 -2.91 1.00
N ALA A 126 -2.41 -1.89 1.81
CA ALA A 126 -3.14 -1.64 3.04
C ALA A 126 -4.63 -1.34 2.76
N ALA A 127 -4.92 -0.47 1.78
CA ALA A 127 -6.30 -0.14 1.40
C ALA A 127 -7.08 -1.38 0.95
N ILE A 128 -6.51 -2.20 0.07
CA ILE A 128 -7.14 -3.44 -0.41
C ILE A 128 -7.42 -4.39 0.75
N THR A 129 -6.46 -4.57 1.66
CA THR A 129 -6.62 -5.47 2.82
C THR A 129 -7.71 -4.97 3.76
N VAL A 130 -7.76 -3.68 4.07
CA VAL A 130 -8.82 -3.09 4.91
C VAL A 130 -10.19 -3.23 4.25
N ILE A 131 -10.32 -2.96 2.94
CA ILE A 131 -11.58 -3.09 2.21
C ILE A 131 -12.09 -4.54 2.24
N ILE A 132 -11.21 -5.51 1.98
CA ILE A 132 -11.57 -6.94 2.01
C ILE A 132 -12.02 -7.35 3.42
N ALA A 133 -11.26 -6.97 4.45
CA ALA A 133 -11.60 -7.27 5.83
C ALA A 133 -12.94 -6.64 6.25
N SER A 134 -13.17 -5.39 5.89
CA SER A 134 -14.44 -4.69 6.15
C SER A 134 -15.62 -5.33 5.40
N TRP A 135 -15.40 -5.76 4.17
CA TRP A 135 -16.44 -6.47 3.40
C TRP A 135 -16.81 -7.82 4.02
N LEU A 136 -15.84 -8.51 4.60
CA LEU A 136 -16.07 -9.76 5.34
C LEU A 136 -16.64 -9.53 6.75
N GLY A 137 -16.79 -8.27 7.18
CA GLY A 137 -17.29 -7.92 8.51
C GLY A 137 -16.29 -8.23 9.64
N LEU A 138 -15.00 -8.31 9.31
CA LEU A 138 -13.97 -8.58 10.30
C LEU A 138 -13.49 -7.27 10.94
N PRO A 139 -13.54 -7.14 12.28
CA PRO A 139 -12.96 -6.02 12.98
C PRO A 139 -11.44 -6.10 12.89
N VAL A 140 -10.81 -5.19 12.15
CA VAL A 140 -9.36 -5.17 11.94
C VAL A 140 -8.75 -3.84 12.36
N SER A 141 -7.50 -3.89 12.78
CA SER A 141 -6.72 -2.69 13.04
C SER A 141 -6.04 -2.21 11.76
N SER A 142 -6.52 -1.11 11.22
CA SER A 142 -5.96 -0.42 10.05
C SER A 142 -4.48 -0.05 10.26
N THR A 143 -4.10 0.32 11.48
CA THR A 143 -2.70 0.61 11.85
C THR A 143 -1.79 -0.60 11.73
N HIS A 144 -2.21 -1.77 12.23
CA HIS A 144 -1.43 -3.01 12.09
C HIS A 144 -1.29 -3.44 10.63
N ILE A 145 -2.34 -3.27 9.83
CA ILE A 145 -2.30 -3.54 8.40
C ILE A 145 -1.31 -2.62 7.70
N ALA A 146 -1.32 -1.31 8.00
CA ALA A 146 -0.37 -0.36 7.42
C ALA A 146 1.08 -0.69 7.77
N VAL A 147 1.36 -1.03 9.04
CA VAL A 147 2.69 -1.46 9.49
C VAL A 147 3.10 -2.77 8.81
N GLY A 148 2.21 -3.75 8.72
CA GLY A 148 2.43 -5.00 7.98
C GLY A 148 2.76 -4.76 6.50
N ALA A 149 2.07 -3.83 5.84
CA ALA A 149 2.35 -3.44 4.46
C ALA A 149 3.75 -2.83 4.29
N VAL A 150 4.19 -2.00 5.25
CA VAL A 150 5.56 -1.44 5.27
C VAL A 150 6.60 -2.54 5.37
N PHE A 151 6.41 -3.49 6.29
CA PHE A 151 7.31 -4.63 6.44
C PHE A 151 7.31 -5.53 5.20
N GLY A 152 6.14 -5.83 4.63
CA GLY A 152 6.02 -6.65 3.42
C GLY A 152 6.80 -6.07 2.25
N VAL A 153 6.67 -4.77 1.99
CA VAL A 153 7.44 -4.06 0.94
C VAL A 153 8.94 -4.04 1.29
N GLY A 154 9.30 -3.92 2.57
CA GLY A 154 10.67 -3.95 3.05
C GLY A 154 11.33 -5.31 2.80
N PHE A 155 10.70 -6.40 3.21
CA PHE A 155 11.19 -7.78 3.01
C PHE A 155 11.29 -8.15 1.54
N TYR A 156 10.28 -7.81 0.74
CA TYR A 156 10.33 -8.05 -0.71
C TYR A 156 11.54 -7.36 -1.36
N ARG A 157 11.83 -6.12 -0.96
CA ARG A 157 12.99 -5.39 -1.45
C ARG A 157 14.29 -6.09 -1.08
N GLU A 158 14.44 -6.52 0.17
CA GLU A 158 15.63 -7.20 0.64
C GLU A 158 15.84 -8.52 -0.13
N TYR A 159 14.79 -9.31 -0.27
CA TYR A 159 14.79 -10.53 -1.06
C TYR A 159 15.21 -10.28 -2.52
N PHE A 160 14.66 -9.26 -3.16
CA PHE A 160 14.98 -8.92 -4.54
C PHE A 160 16.44 -8.46 -4.71
N ILE A 161 16.96 -7.65 -3.79
CA ILE A 161 18.36 -7.18 -3.81
C ILE A 161 19.31 -8.37 -3.60
N ARG A 162 19.02 -9.25 -2.68
CA ARG A 162 19.80 -10.45 -2.39
C ARG A 162 19.86 -11.37 -3.60
N ASN A 163 18.73 -11.67 -4.22
CA ASN A 163 18.68 -12.49 -5.42
C ASN A 163 19.38 -11.84 -6.62
N SER A 164 19.28 -10.52 -6.78
CA SER A 164 19.98 -9.78 -7.82
C SER A 164 21.51 -9.84 -7.64
N LYS A 165 22.02 -9.75 -6.41
CA LYS A 165 23.45 -9.90 -6.11
C LYS A 165 23.95 -11.32 -6.39
N ILE A 166 23.17 -12.33 -6.02
CA ILE A 166 23.49 -13.74 -6.30
C ILE A 166 23.54 -13.96 -7.82
N ARG A 167 22.54 -13.50 -8.56
CA ARG A 167 22.50 -13.60 -10.03
C ARG A 167 23.71 -12.96 -10.69
N LYS A 168 24.07 -11.72 -10.28
CA LYS A 168 25.27 -11.03 -10.79
C LYS A 168 26.54 -11.82 -10.51
N LYS A 169 26.68 -12.41 -9.32
CA LYS A 169 27.83 -13.22 -8.93
C LYS A 169 27.93 -14.53 -9.72
N ILE A 170 26.80 -15.15 -10.06
CA ILE A 170 26.77 -16.35 -10.90
C ILE A 170 27.16 -16.01 -12.34
N VAL A 171 26.57 -14.95 -12.92
CA VAL A 171 26.87 -14.50 -14.29
C VAL A 171 28.36 -14.13 -14.43
N SER A 172 28.94 -13.39 -13.48
CA SER A 172 30.36 -13.03 -13.53
C SER A 172 31.29 -14.26 -13.45
N LYS A 173 30.95 -15.26 -12.63
CA LYS A 173 31.72 -16.51 -12.56
C LYS A 173 31.62 -17.31 -13.87
N THR A 174 30.43 -17.39 -14.46
CA THR A 174 30.22 -18.11 -15.73
C THR A 174 30.98 -17.45 -16.89
N THR A 175 30.97 -16.12 -16.93
CA THR A 175 31.71 -15.33 -17.93
C THR A 175 33.22 -15.56 -17.77
N ALA A 176 33.75 -15.53 -16.54
CA ALA A 176 35.17 -15.77 -16.27
C ALA A 176 35.58 -17.18 -16.67
N SER A 177 34.78 -18.22 -16.38
CA SER A 177 35.10 -19.60 -16.76
C SER A 177 35.10 -19.81 -18.29
N ASN A 178 34.18 -19.16 -19.00
CA ASN A 178 34.13 -19.26 -20.47
C ASN A 178 35.29 -18.52 -21.16
N THR A 179 35.83 -17.45 -20.54
CA THR A 179 37.02 -16.75 -21.04
C THR A 179 38.27 -17.60 -20.87
N THR A 180 38.41 -18.27 -19.72
CA THR A 180 39.53 -19.20 -19.44
C THR A 180 39.54 -20.42 -20.36
N GLN A 181 38.38 -20.96 -20.78
CA GLN A 181 38.28 -22.04 -21.74
C GLN A 181 38.65 -21.65 -23.19
N LYS A 182 38.47 -20.38 -23.55
CA LYS A 182 38.85 -19.88 -24.89
C LYS A 182 40.35 -19.57 -25.03
N GLU A 183 41.07 -19.42 -23.92
CA GLU A 183 42.51 -19.15 -23.91
C GLU A 183 43.38 -20.41 -23.83
N GLN A 184 42.81 -21.63 -23.78
CA GLN A 184 43.61 -22.85 -23.94
C GLN A 184 43.95 -23.02 -25.41
N PRO A 185 45.22 -22.87 -25.80
CA PRO A 185 45.65 -23.11 -27.19
C PRO A 185 45.41 -24.59 -27.55
N THR A 186 44.73 -24.80 -28.64
CA THR A 186 44.50 -26.10 -29.24
C THR A 186 45.88 -26.70 -29.59
N THR A 187 46.31 -27.71 -28.85
CA THR A 187 47.54 -28.49 -29.08
C THR A 187 47.50 -29.32 -30.38
N SER A 188 46.96 -28.75 -31.47
CA SER A 188 46.89 -29.45 -32.76
C SER A 188 47.88 -28.91 -33.82
N ASP A 189 48.71 -27.90 -33.51
CA ASP A 189 49.65 -27.33 -34.48
C ASP A 189 51.12 -27.62 -34.12
N MET A 190 51.36 -28.82 -33.52
CA MET A 190 52.72 -29.37 -33.43
C MET A 190 52.74 -30.77 -34.03
N LYS A 191 52.75 -30.85 -35.37
CA LYS A 191 53.35 -31.94 -36.14
C LYS A 191 53.76 -31.45 -37.51
#